data_e72b175d8bcca627a21da9eb416a024d
#
_entry.id   e72b175d8bcca627a21da9eb416a024d
#
_cell.length_a   1.000
_cell.length_b   1.000
_cell.length_c   1.000
_cell.angle_alpha   90.00
_cell.angle_beta   90.00
_cell.angle_gamma   90.00
#
_symmetry.space_group_name_H-M   'P 1'
#
loop_
_entity.id
_entity.type
_entity.pdbx_description
1 polymer ?
#
loop_
_entity_poly.entity_id
_entity_poly.type
_entity_poly.pdbx_seq_one_letter_code
_entity_poly.pdbx_strand_id
1 'polypeptide(L)'
;SLSGNSLLQIVGHELAHWSEHFSDDFDGYGAYIWFEEGMAEYISRKYFFTDEEFRAEKACNQSLVKLFQKKHSWHSLNDFGTSTYQGNYASIFYEYWRSFLTVDKLVENLGSVQAVFNSYHRWANTDKTLPLLDWFIQQKIIDKEL
;
A
#
# COMPACT_ATOMS: atom_id res chain seq x y z
N SER A 1 14.53 4.16 19.66
CA SER A 1 13.46 5.11 19.98
C SER A 1 12.83 5.65 18.69
N LEU A 2 11.51 5.79 18.68
CA LEU A 2 10.80 6.40 17.58
C LEU A 2 11.05 7.91 17.57
N SER A 3 11.32 8.48 16.40
CA SER A 3 11.39 9.94 16.23
C SER A 3 10.01 10.58 16.41
N GLY A 4 9.94 11.91 16.66
CA GLY A 4 8.68 12.63 16.70
C GLY A 4 7.90 12.51 15.39
N ASN A 5 8.59 12.53 14.26
CA ASN A 5 7.99 12.34 12.94
C ASN A 5 7.41 10.94 12.75
N SER A 6 8.04 9.91 13.32
CA SER A 6 7.52 8.54 13.30
C SER A 6 6.21 8.41 14.07
N LEU A 7 6.10 9.08 15.23
CA LEU A 7 4.84 9.09 15.99
C LEU A 7 3.73 9.83 15.22
N LEU A 8 4.05 10.98 14.63
CA LEU A 8 3.10 11.74 13.81
C LEU A 8 2.66 10.94 12.58
N GLN A 9 3.57 10.18 11.98
CA GLN A 9 3.24 9.32 10.84
C GLN A 9 2.24 8.23 11.24
N ILE A 10 2.39 7.61 12.41
CA ILE A 10 1.44 6.59 12.89
C ILE A 10 0.05 7.20 13.06
N VAL A 11 -0.07 8.36 13.67
CA VAL A 11 -1.35 9.07 13.81
C VAL A 11 -1.91 9.45 12.45
N GLY A 12 -1.09 9.97 11.56
CA GLY A 12 -1.47 10.34 10.19
C GLY A 12 -1.95 9.15 9.38
N HIS A 13 -1.36 7.97 9.56
CA HIS A 13 -1.84 6.73 8.95
C HIS A 13 -3.29 6.44 9.34
N GLU A 14 -3.57 6.46 10.63
CA GLU A 14 -4.94 6.22 11.14
C GLU A 14 -5.93 7.27 10.61
N LEU A 15 -5.53 8.54 10.59
CA LEU A 15 -6.38 9.61 10.04
C LEU A 15 -6.62 9.44 8.54
N ALA A 16 -5.67 8.93 7.80
CA ALA A 16 -5.80 8.72 6.35
C ALA A 16 -6.91 7.72 6.01
N HIS A 17 -7.18 6.73 6.86
CA HIS A 17 -8.29 5.78 6.67
C HIS A 17 -9.67 6.45 6.67
N TRP A 18 -9.80 7.65 7.25
CA TRP A 18 -11.04 8.41 7.28
C TRP A 18 -11.25 9.27 6.03
N SER A 19 -10.37 9.14 5.04
CA SER A 19 -10.50 9.90 3.79
C SER A 19 -11.75 9.50 3.02
N GLU A 20 -12.52 10.51 2.58
CA GLU A 20 -13.67 10.34 1.69
C GLU A 20 -13.31 9.80 0.30
N HIS A 21 -12.03 9.76 -0.04
CA HIS A 21 -11.56 9.19 -1.31
C HIS A 21 -11.63 7.66 -1.36
N PHE A 22 -11.70 6.99 -0.20
CA PHE A 22 -11.88 5.55 -0.15
C PHE A 22 -13.36 5.18 -0.29
N SER A 23 -13.60 4.05 -0.94
CA SER A 23 -14.96 3.53 -1.11
C SER A 23 -15.46 2.91 0.20
N ASP A 24 -16.74 3.13 0.52
CA ASP A 24 -17.42 2.51 1.66
C ASP A 24 -17.97 1.10 1.34
N ASP A 25 -17.53 0.51 0.24
CA ASP A 25 -17.97 -0.81 -0.19
C ASP A 25 -17.25 -1.92 0.59
N PHE A 26 -17.86 -2.37 1.67
CA PHE A 26 -17.32 -3.44 2.50
C PHE A 26 -17.38 -4.83 1.86
N ASP A 27 -18.26 -5.05 0.90
CA ASP A 27 -18.41 -6.37 0.26
C ASP A 27 -17.19 -6.72 -0.60
N GLY A 28 -16.53 -5.72 -1.19
CA GLY A 28 -15.34 -5.88 -2.00
C GLY A 28 -14.02 -5.57 -1.28
N TYR A 29 -14.05 -5.27 0.02
CA TYR A 29 -12.91 -4.70 0.76
C TYR A 29 -11.63 -5.56 0.65
N GLY A 30 -11.74 -6.87 0.72
CA GLY A 30 -10.59 -7.77 0.59
C GLY A 30 -9.81 -7.61 -0.73
N ALA A 31 -10.47 -7.15 -1.79
CA ALA A 31 -9.83 -6.95 -3.09
C ALA A 31 -8.97 -5.70 -3.19
N TYR A 32 -9.07 -4.77 -2.24
CA TYR A 32 -8.33 -3.50 -2.28
C TYR A 32 -7.81 -3.02 -0.91
N ILE A 33 -7.88 -3.84 0.13
CA ILE A 33 -7.38 -3.47 1.46
C ILE A 33 -5.88 -3.09 1.43
N TRP A 34 -5.09 -3.76 0.62
CA TRP A 34 -3.68 -3.43 0.43
C TRP A 34 -3.50 -1.99 -0.07
N PHE A 35 -4.41 -1.54 -0.92
CA PHE A 35 -4.38 -0.20 -1.49
C PHE A 35 -4.69 0.86 -0.42
N GLU A 36 -5.73 0.66 0.36
CA GLU A 36 -6.09 1.58 1.43
C GLU A 36 -4.96 1.69 2.46
N GLU A 37 -4.43 0.56 2.91
CA GLU A 37 -3.29 0.53 3.84
C GLU A 37 -2.03 1.15 3.21
N GLY A 38 -1.74 0.83 1.97
CA GLY A 38 -0.60 1.38 1.25
C GLY A 38 -0.69 2.89 1.04
N MET A 39 -1.88 3.42 0.73
CA MET A 39 -2.14 4.85 0.61
C MET A 39 -1.98 5.55 1.95
N ALA A 40 -2.52 4.99 3.02
CA ALA A 40 -2.35 5.53 4.37
C ALA A 40 -0.88 5.59 4.79
N GLU A 41 -0.11 4.55 4.53
CA GLU A 41 1.32 4.49 4.77
C GLU A 41 2.10 5.51 3.92
N TYR A 42 1.77 5.63 2.66
CA TYR A 42 2.42 6.56 1.75
C TYR A 42 2.13 8.01 2.10
N ILE A 43 0.86 8.38 2.22
CA ILE A 43 0.42 9.76 2.46
C ILE A 43 0.97 10.26 3.80
N SER A 44 0.86 9.46 4.85
CA SER A 44 1.34 9.85 6.18
C SER A 44 2.86 10.05 6.21
N ARG A 45 3.63 9.20 5.53
CA ARG A 45 5.07 9.39 5.41
C ARG A 45 5.43 10.62 4.58
N LYS A 46 4.78 10.84 3.45
CA LYS A 46 5.01 12.05 2.64
C LYS A 46 4.70 13.32 3.39
N TYR A 47 3.69 13.30 4.24
CA TYR A 47 3.28 14.49 4.98
C TYR A 47 4.21 14.78 6.18
N PHE A 48 4.60 13.76 6.94
CA PHE A 48 5.31 13.95 8.20
C PHE A 48 6.83 13.76 8.12
N PHE A 49 7.32 13.03 7.12
CA PHE A 49 8.75 12.78 6.97
C PHE A 49 9.42 13.85 6.10
N THR A 50 10.68 14.14 6.40
CA THR A 50 11.55 14.85 5.46
C THR A 50 11.83 13.97 4.24
N ASP A 51 12.30 14.57 3.14
CA ASP A 51 12.66 13.80 1.95
C ASP A 51 13.75 12.75 2.25
N GLU A 52 14.67 13.07 3.13
CA GLU A 52 15.73 12.14 3.57
C GLU A 52 15.13 10.97 4.36
N GLU A 53 14.28 11.25 5.33
CA GLU A 53 13.57 10.22 6.11
C GLU A 53 12.71 9.33 5.20
N PHE A 54 12.02 9.91 4.24
CA PHE A 54 11.20 9.14 3.29
C PHE A 54 12.07 8.21 2.44
N ARG A 55 13.18 8.69 1.90
CA ARG A 55 14.10 7.84 1.13
C ARG A 55 14.69 6.71 1.96
N ALA A 56 15.07 7.00 3.20
CA ALA A 56 15.60 5.99 4.13
C ALA A 56 14.55 4.92 4.45
N GLU A 57 13.31 5.32 4.70
CA GLU A 57 12.19 4.42 4.96
C GLU A 57 11.90 3.52 3.75
N LYS A 58 11.86 4.10 2.56
CA LYS A 58 11.69 3.35 1.31
C LYS A 58 12.80 2.31 1.13
N ALA A 59 14.05 2.70 1.30
CA ALA A 59 15.19 1.78 1.17
C ALA A 59 15.15 0.65 2.20
N CYS A 60 14.75 0.98 3.43
CA CYS A 60 14.56 0.01 4.50
C CYS A 60 13.48 -1.01 4.13
N ASN A 61 12.31 -0.55 3.69
CA ASN A 61 11.20 -1.42 3.29
C ASN A 61 11.59 -2.33 2.11
N GLN A 62 12.30 -1.82 1.12
CA GLN A 62 12.81 -2.62 0.00
C GLN A 62 13.73 -3.75 0.46
N SER A 63 14.61 -3.46 1.41
CA SER A 63 15.53 -4.45 1.98
C SER A 63 14.79 -5.51 2.79
N LEU A 64 13.80 -5.08 3.59
CA LEU A 64 12.98 -5.98 4.41
C LEU A 64 12.13 -6.91 3.56
N VAL A 65 11.54 -6.40 2.48
CA VAL A 65 10.77 -7.24 1.52
C VAL A 65 11.64 -8.31 0.91
N LYS A 66 12.84 -7.96 0.44
CA LYS A 66 13.79 -8.93 -0.13
C LYS A 66 14.21 -9.99 0.87
N LEU A 67 14.48 -9.58 2.11
CA LEU A 67 14.87 -10.49 3.19
C LEU A 67 13.75 -11.47 3.53
N PHE A 68 12.51 -10.96 3.62
CA PHE A 68 11.35 -11.78 3.91
C PHE A 68 11.10 -12.81 2.79
N GLN A 69 11.12 -12.39 1.53
CA GLN A 69 10.93 -13.27 0.38
C GLN A 69 11.95 -14.40 0.34
N LYS A 70 13.18 -14.11 0.74
CA LYS A 70 14.24 -15.13 0.82
C LYS A 70 13.97 -16.21 1.89
N LYS A 71 13.32 -15.81 2.99
CA LYS A 71 13.08 -16.70 4.15
C LYS A 71 11.74 -17.42 4.13
N HIS A 72 10.70 -16.76 3.65
CA HIS A 72 9.31 -17.14 3.91
C HIS A 72 8.46 -17.34 2.68
N SER A 73 9.01 -17.28 1.49
CA SER A 73 8.27 -17.31 0.25
C SER A 73 7.40 -16.05 0.01
N TRP A 74 6.91 -15.96 -1.21
CA TRP A 74 6.11 -14.85 -1.71
C TRP A 74 4.62 -15.20 -1.68
N HIS A 75 3.77 -14.20 -1.37
CA HIS A 75 2.33 -14.30 -1.57
C HIS A 75 1.78 -12.99 -2.14
N SER A 76 0.65 -13.05 -2.84
CA SER A 76 0.05 -11.89 -3.50
C SER A 76 -0.49 -10.86 -2.51
N LEU A 77 -0.43 -9.58 -2.87
CA LEU A 77 -1.13 -8.52 -2.15
C LEU A 77 -2.65 -8.68 -2.19
N ASN A 78 -3.19 -9.40 -3.17
CA ASN A 78 -4.60 -9.77 -3.20
C ASN A 78 -5.01 -10.62 -1.98
N ASP A 79 -4.05 -11.29 -1.35
CA ASP A 79 -4.26 -12.10 -0.15
C ASP A 79 -4.06 -11.32 1.15
N PHE A 80 -3.91 -9.99 1.06
CA PHE A 80 -3.73 -9.14 2.23
C PHE A 80 -4.85 -9.39 3.25
N GLY A 81 -4.47 -9.70 4.47
CA GLY A 81 -5.39 -9.96 5.56
C GLY A 81 -5.94 -11.38 5.66
N THR A 82 -5.87 -12.19 4.60
CA THR A 82 -6.39 -13.57 4.62
C THR A 82 -5.36 -14.59 5.10
N SER A 83 -4.14 -14.53 4.59
CA SER A 83 -3.04 -15.42 5.02
C SER A 83 -2.32 -14.92 6.26
N THR A 84 -2.47 -13.66 6.60
CA THR A 84 -1.76 -12.98 7.68
C THR A 84 -2.11 -13.55 9.05
N TYR A 85 -3.37 -13.87 9.28
CA TYR A 85 -3.84 -14.38 10.58
C TYR A 85 -3.48 -15.84 10.83
N GLN A 86 -3.00 -16.53 9.81
CA GLN A 86 -2.52 -17.91 9.93
C GLN A 86 -0.99 -17.99 10.09
N GLY A 87 -0.31 -16.86 9.96
CA GLY A 87 1.14 -16.74 10.03
C GLY A 87 1.63 -16.01 11.27
N ASN A 88 2.92 -15.76 11.32
CA ASN A 88 3.54 -14.96 12.36
C ASN A 88 3.43 -13.46 12.01
N TYR A 89 3.77 -12.59 12.98
CA TYR A 89 3.75 -11.14 12.81
C TYR A 89 4.58 -10.63 11.64
N ALA A 90 5.61 -11.35 11.22
CA ALA A 90 6.43 -10.95 10.08
C ALA A 90 5.65 -10.90 8.77
N SER A 91 4.64 -11.76 8.60
CA SER A 91 3.76 -11.76 7.45
C SER A 91 2.93 -10.47 7.33
N ILE A 92 2.46 -9.96 8.46
CA ILE A 92 1.71 -8.70 8.52
C ILE A 92 2.59 -7.53 8.04
N PHE A 93 3.79 -7.41 8.58
CA PHE A 93 4.71 -6.34 8.20
C PHE A 93 5.10 -6.43 6.73
N TYR A 94 5.28 -7.64 6.20
CA TYR A 94 5.58 -7.87 4.80
C TYR A 94 4.49 -7.30 3.87
N GLU A 95 3.23 -7.51 4.20
CA GLU A 95 2.11 -6.97 3.45
C GLU A 95 2.09 -5.44 3.47
N TYR A 96 2.32 -4.82 4.63
CA TYR A 96 2.40 -3.36 4.76
C TYR A 96 3.58 -2.76 3.98
N TRP A 97 4.77 -3.37 4.06
CA TRP A 97 5.94 -2.89 3.31
C TRP A 97 5.69 -2.93 1.80
N ARG A 98 5.12 -4.00 1.31
CA ARG A 98 4.82 -4.16 -0.11
C ARG A 98 3.70 -3.22 -0.56
N SER A 99 2.69 -3.03 0.25
CA SER A 99 1.59 -2.10 -0.03
C SER A 99 2.12 -0.67 -0.17
N PHE A 100 2.97 -0.24 0.75
CA PHE A 100 3.63 1.06 0.67
C PHE A 100 4.47 1.20 -0.61
N LEU A 101 5.32 0.21 -0.91
CA LEU A 101 6.18 0.24 -2.10
C LEU A 101 5.37 0.22 -3.40
N THR A 102 4.27 -0.52 -3.43
CA THR A 102 3.38 -0.57 -4.60
C THR A 102 2.72 0.78 -4.82
N VAL A 103 2.21 1.42 -3.77
CA VAL A 103 1.64 2.77 -3.87
C VAL A 103 2.70 3.79 -4.29
N ASP A 104 3.91 3.72 -3.75
CA ASP A 104 5.02 4.57 -4.18
C ASP A 104 5.27 4.44 -5.70
N LYS A 105 5.23 3.22 -6.22
CA LYS A 105 5.37 2.96 -7.65
C LYS A 105 4.20 3.52 -8.46
N LEU A 106 2.98 3.39 -7.97
CA LEU A 106 1.79 3.99 -8.60
C LEU A 106 1.91 5.51 -8.68
N VAL A 107 2.32 6.16 -7.60
CA VAL A 107 2.52 7.62 -7.58
C VAL A 107 3.64 8.04 -8.54
N GLU A 108 4.74 7.31 -8.55
CA GLU A 108 5.86 7.56 -9.49
C GLU A 108 5.37 7.48 -10.94
N ASN A 109 4.59 6.46 -11.29
CA ASN A 109 4.15 6.22 -12.66
C ASN A 109 3.01 7.14 -13.09
N LEU A 110 2.11 7.53 -12.19
CA LEU A 110 0.96 8.38 -12.48
C LEU A 110 1.20 9.87 -12.19
N GLY A 111 2.21 10.20 -11.41
CA GLY A 111 2.69 11.56 -11.19
C GLY A 111 2.22 12.22 -9.90
N SER A 112 1.14 11.73 -9.25
CA SER A 112 0.63 12.29 -8.00
C SER A 112 -0.29 11.33 -7.26
N VAL A 113 -0.49 11.60 -5.97
CA VAL A 113 -1.49 10.89 -5.14
C VAL A 113 -2.90 11.07 -5.72
N GLN A 114 -3.24 12.28 -6.18
CA GLN A 114 -4.55 12.54 -6.78
C GLN A 114 -4.78 11.70 -8.03
N ALA A 115 -3.76 11.54 -8.87
CA ALA A 115 -3.86 10.69 -10.06
C ALA A 115 -4.06 9.22 -9.70
N VAL A 116 -3.45 8.74 -8.61
CA VAL A 116 -3.67 7.40 -8.10
C VAL A 116 -5.11 7.21 -7.62
N PHE A 117 -5.65 8.15 -6.84
CA PHE A 117 -7.06 8.11 -6.44
C PHE A 117 -8.01 8.17 -7.64
N ASN A 118 -7.72 8.98 -8.64
CA ASN A 118 -8.54 9.05 -9.85
C ASN A 118 -8.59 7.70 -10.57
N SER A 119 -7.47 7.00 -10.65
CA SER A 119 -7.40 5.66 -11.22
C SER A 119 -8.17 4.64 -10.38
N TYR A 120 -8.03 4.70 -9.07
CA TYR A 120 -8.81 3.87 -8.14
C TYR A 120 -10.31 4.09 -8.32
N HIS A 121 -10.77 5.33 -8.43
CA HIS A 121 -12.18 5.66 -8.64
C HIS A 121 -12.69 5.13 -9.99
N ARG A 122 -11.88 5.13 -11.04
CA ARG A 122 -12.25 4.50 -12.31
C ARG A 122 -12.49 3.00 -12.15
N TRP A 123 -11.59 2.31 -11.44
CA TRP A 123 -11.80 0.89 -11.12
C TRP A 123 -13.07 0.68 -10.30
N ALA A 124 -13.29 1.49 -9.26
CA ALA A 124 -14.45 1.38 -8.38
C ALA A 124 -15.79 1.59 -9.10
N ASN A 125 -15.78 2.32 -10.22
CA ASN A 125 -16.96 2.58 -11.06
C ASN A 125 -17.18 1.50 -12.15
N THR A 126 -16.33 0.48 -12.22
CA THR A 126 -16.54 -0.70 -13.07
C THR A 126 -17.33 -1.76 -12.32
N ASP A 127 -17.56 -2.93 -12.93
CA ASP A 127 -18.18 -4.06 -12.27
C ASP A 127 -17.32 -4.72 -11.19
N LYS A 128 -16.07 -4.28 -11.03
CA LYS A 128 -15.11 -4.77 -10.03
C LYS A 128 -14.85 -6.28 -10.09
N THR A 129 -15.07 -6.90 -11.25
CA THR A 129 -14.81 -8.35 -11.42
C THR A 129 -13.32 -8.67 -11.35
N LEU A 130 -12.48 -7.70 -11.70
CA LEU A 130 -11.03 -7.80 -11.61
C LEU A 130 -10.54 -7.15 -10.32
N PRO A 131 -9.73 -7.85 -9.48
CA PRO A 131 -9.11 -7.24 -8.32
C PRO A 131 -8.31 -5.98 -8.69
N LEU A 132 -8.28 -4.99 -7.81
CA LEU A 132 -7.66 -3.68 -8.10
C LEU A 132 -6.20 -3.81 -8.56
N LEU A 133 -5.42 -4.68 -7.92
CA LEU A 133 -4.01 -4.89 -8.31
C LEU A 133 -3.90 -5.38 -9.75
N ASP A 134 -4.71 -6.38 -10.10
CA ASP A 134 -4.73 -6.94 -11.46
C ASP A 134 -5.21 -5.91 -12.47
N TRP A 135 -6.15 -5.05 -12.08
CA TRP A 135 -6.61 -3.95 -12.92
C TRP A 135 -5.49 -2.94 -13.20
N PHE A 136 -4.69 -2.55 -12.20
CA PHE A 136 -3.53 -1.68 -12.41
C PHE A 136 -2.52 -2.30 -13.39
N ILE A 137 -2.31 -3.62 -13.29
CA ILE A 137 -1.42 -4.35 -14.22
C ILE A 137 -2.04 -4.39 -15.62
N GLN A 138 -3.31 -4.70 -15.74
CA GLN A 138 -4.03 -4.71 -17.02
C GLN A 138 -3.99 -3.35 -17.72
N GLN A 139 -4.14 -2.26 -16.97
CA GLN A 139 -4.05 -0.88 -17.47
C GLN A 139 -2.61 -0.43 -17.76
N LYS A 140 -1.62 -1.29 -17.53
CA LYS A 140 -0.20 -1.02 -17.71
C LYS A 140 0.30 0.17 -16.87
N ILE A 141 -0.35 0.43 -15.74
CA ILE A 141 0.08 1.44 -14.77
C ILE A 141 1.29 0.93 -14.00
N ILE A 142 1.29 -0.36 -13.69
CA ILE A 142 2.46 -1.10 -13.19
C ILE A 142 2.64 -2.37 -14.04
N ASP A 143 3.87 -2.85 -14.15
CA ASP A 143 4.18 -4.01 -14.99
C ASP A 143 3.84 -5.33 -14.30
N LYS A 144 4.03 -5.38 -12.99
CA LYS A 144 3.84 -6.60 -12.19
C LYS A 144 3.68 -6.25 -10.71
N GLU A 145 3.24 -7.22 -9.95
CA GLU A 145 3.23 -7.14 -8.50
C GLU A 145 4.66 -7.10 -7.94
N LEU A 146 4.90 -6.22 -6.96
CA LEU A 146 6.21 -6.03 -6.34
C LEU A 146 6.52 -7.09 -5.27
#